data_8a30166c072dbe8bf17953a12252b3af
#
_entry.id   8a30166c072dbe8bf17953a12252b3af
#
_cell.length_a   1.000
_cell.length_b   1.000
_cell.length_c   1.000
_cell.angle_alpha   90.00
_cell.angle_beta   90.00
_cell.angle_gamma   90.00
#
_symmetry.space_group_name_H-M   'P 1'
#
loop_
_entity.id
_entity.type
_entity.pdbx_description
1 polymer ?
#
loop_
_entity_poly.entity_id
_entity_poly.type
_entity_poly.pdbx_seq_one_letter_code
_entity_poly.pdbx_strand_id
1 'polypeptide(L)'
;MSQLYNQIHDPSNFIHPTAIIEADVKIGKNNYFGPYCYIKNGTTIADDNIFEAFVSVNTPDEHRDYFDGSSKFGVIIGHNNIFREYVTINGGTNRNTQVDNNVTMLRGSHLGHDCIVEDKVTLSCNVLVGGESYIMEGVNCGLGAIIHQYSVLGSFSMLGMGTIITKSSVIKPGEIHIGSPARFLHLNKIGL
;
A
#
# COMPACT_ATOMS: atom_id res chain seq x y z
N MET A 1 -21.35 12.76 -16.86
CA MET A 1 -20.23 12.91 -15.89
C MET A 1 -18.92 12.29 -16.40
N SER A 2 -18.92 11.17 -17.14
CA SER A 2 -17.70 10.51 -17.64
C SER A 2 -16.85 11.34 -18.64
N GLN A 3 -17.44 12.28 -19.36
CA GLN A 3 -16.71 13.08 -20.35
C GLN A 3 -15.89 14.25 -19.73
N LEU A 4 -16.23 14.72 -18.54
CA LEU A 4 -15.48 15.76 -17.84
C LEU A 4 -14.19 15.22 -17.21
N TYR A 5 -14.18 13.97 -16.77
CA TYR A 5 -13.00 13.33 -16.17
C TYR A 5 -11.86 13.10 -17.18
N ASN A 6 -12.20 12.68 -18.42
CA ASN A 6 -11.21 12.46 -19.47
C ASN A 6 -10.53 13.73 -20.01
N GLN A 7 -10.98 14.93 -19.61
CA GLN A 7 -10.37 16.21 -20.04
C GLN A 7 -9.34 16.77 -19.05
N ILE A 8 -9.27 16.21 -17.84
CA ILE A 8 -8.41 16.73 -16.75
C ILE A 8 -7.15 15.88 -16.57
N HIS A 9 -7.16 14.63 -17.00
CA HIS A 9 -6.04 13.70 -16.84
C HIS A 9 -5.28 13.49 -18.16
N ASP A 10 -3.97 13.23 -18.04
CA ASP A 10 -3.13 12.92 -19.20
C ASP A 10 -3.78 11.77 -20.00
N PRO A 11 -3.89 11.90 -21.34
CA PRO A 11 -4.58 10.91 -22.17
C PRO A 11 -3.89 9.54 -22.23
N SER A 12 -2.65 9.43 -21.71
CA SER A 12 -1.97 8.14 -21.56
C SER A 12 -2.57 7.27 -20.44
N ASN A 13 -3.36 7.86 -19.53
CA ASN A 13 -3.99 7.13 -18.46
C ASN A 13 -5.25 6.40 -18.94
N PHE A 14 -5.41 5.13 -18.56
CA PHE A 14 -6.67 4.42 -18.73
C PHE A 14 -7.48 4.49 -17.44
N ILE A 15 -8.68 5.05 -17.52
CA ILE A 15 -9.61 5.13 -16.38
C ILE A 15 -10.90 4.41 -16.78
N HIS A 16 -11.19 3.28 -16.12
CA HIS A 16 -12.42 2.55 -16.37
C HIS A 16 -13.65 3.43 -16.05
N PRO A 17 -14.74 3.39 -16.84
CA PRO A 17 -15.91 4.26 -16.66
C PRO A 17 -16.61 4.17 -15.30
N THR A 18 -16.38 3.09 -14.55
CA THR A 18 -16.92 2.89 -13.20
C THR A 18 -15.94 3.27 -12.09
N ALA A 19 -14.70 3.64 -12.42
CA ALA A 19 -13.76 4.14 -11.43
C ALA A 19 -14.17 5.55 -10.98
N ILE A 20 -14.00 5.83 -9.70
CA ILE A 20 -14.26 7.13 -9.09
C ILE A 20 -12.93 7.70 -8.65
N ILE A 21 -12.52 8.80 -9.28
CA ILE A 21 -11.34 9.57 -8.91
C ILE A 21 -11.82 10.96 -8.54
N GLU A 22 -11.54 11.40 -7.32
CA GLU A 22 -11.97 12.72 -6.84
C GLU A 22 -11.14 13.86 -7.46
N ALA A 23 -11.66 15.08 -7.40
CA ALA A 23 -11.20 16.21 -8.23
C ALA A 23 -9.76 16.67 -7.96
N ASP A 24 -9.28 16.56 -6.71
CA ASP A 24 -7.97 17.06 -6.31
C ASP A 24 -6.87 15.96 -6.31
N VAL A 25 -7.15 14.81 -6.90
CA VAL A 25 -6.16 13.74 -7.09
C VAL A 25 -5.18 14.16 -8.18
N LYS A 26 -3.88 14.11 -7.85
CA LYS A 26 -2.81 14.37 -8.81
C LYS A 26 -2.33 13.06 -9.42
N ILE A 27 -2.36 12.96 -10.74
CA ILE A 27 -2.02 11.72 -11.46
C ILE A 27 -1.00 12.03 -12.54
N GLY A 28 0.09 11.25 -12.56
CA GLY A 28 1.10 11.25 -13.61
C GLY A 28 0.58 10.59 -14.90
N LYS A 29 1.44 9.83 -15.57
CA LYS A 29 1.18 9.26 -16.90
C LYS A 29 1.11 7.73 -16.86
N ASN A 30 0.52 7.15 -17.91
CA ASN A 30 0.49 5.70 -18.16
C ASN A 30 -0.11 4.88 -17.01
N ASN A 31 -0.97 5.44 -16.19
CA ASN A 31 -1.61 4.70 -15.11
C ASN A 31 -2.86 3.99 -15.62
N TYR A 32 -3.14 2.81 -15.08
CA TYR A 32 -4.34 2.03 -15.32
C TYR A 32 -5.22 2.00 -14.06
N PHE A 33 -6.46 2.44 -14.19
CA PHE A 33 -7.47 2.36 -13.13
C PHE A 33 -8.61 1.43 -13.58
N GLY A 34 -8.67 0.26 -13.00
CA GLY A 34 -9.66 -0.77 -13.27
C GLY A 34 -11.07 -0.42 -12.75
N PRO A 35 -12.04 -1.32 -12.97
CA PRO A 35 -13.43 -1.08 -12.58
C PRO A 35 -13.58 -0.92 -11.06
N TYR A 36 -14.45 0.02 -10.67
CA TYR A 36 -14.81 0.30 -9.28
C TYR A 36 -13.64 0.69 -8.37
N CYS A 37 -12.53 1.19 -8.94
CA CYS A 37 -11.51 1.84 -8.15
C CYS A 37 -12.07 3.12 -7.50
N TYR A 38 -11.66 3.39 -6.27
CA TYR A 38 -11.97 4.64 -5.57
C TYR A 38 -10.70 5.33 -5.09
N ILE A 39 -10.39 6.47 -5.69
CA ILE A 39 -9.20 7.27 -5.35
C ILE A 39 -9.68 8.61 -4.78
N LYS A 40 -9.44 8.82 -3.49
CA LYS A 40 -9.93 9.99 -2.76
C LYS A 40 -8.97 11.17 -2.88
N ASN A 41 -9.51 12.38 -2.72
CA ASN A 41 -8.77 13.65 -2.65
C ASN A 41 -7.59 13.58 -1.67
N GLY A 42 -6.52 14.34 -1.98
CA GLY A 42 -5.28 14.31 -1.20
C GLY A 42 -4.31 13.21 -1.63
N THR A 43 -4.65 12.45 -2.68
CA THR A 43 -3.76 11.44 -3.25
C THR A 43 -2.89 12.03 -4.35
N THR A 44 -1.60 11.67 -4.34
CA THR A 44 -0.66 11.94 -5.44
C THR A 44 -0.12 10.62 -5.97
N ILE A 45 -0.23 10.41 -7.27
CA ILE A 45 0.17 9.18 -7.98
C ILE A 45 1.14 9.58 -9.09
N ALA A 46 2.32 8.95 -9.12
CA ALA A 46 3.29 9.13 -10.19
C ALA A 46 2.92 8.30 -11.44
N ASP A 47 3.89 7.83 -12.22
CA ASP A 47 3.66 7.21 -13.51
C ASP A 47 3.63 5.67 -13.45
N ASP A 48 3.05 5.05 -14.49
CA ASP A 48 3.14 3.62 -14.79
C ASP A 48 2.57 2.69 -13.71
N ASN A 49 1.56 3.12 -12.95
CA ASN A 49 0.94 2.30 -11.91
C ASN A 49 -0.31 1.57 -12.44
N ILE A 50 -0.57 0.39 -11.88
CA ILE A 50 -1.73 -0.44 -12.17
C ILE A 50 -2.59 -0.58 -10.92
N PHE A 51 -3.83 -0.13 -11.00
CA PHE A 51 -4.86 -0.32 -9.99
C PHE A 51 -5.94 -1.25 -10.55
N GLU A 52 -5.97 -2.50 -10.11
CA GLU A 52 -6.97 -3.46 -10.53
C GLU A 52 -8.35 -3.17 -9.90
N ALA A 53 -9.34 -4.00 -10.18
CA ALA A 53 -10.71 -3.76 -9.74
C ALA A 53 -10.85 -3.63 -8.21
N PHE A 54 -11.71 -2.70 -7.77
CA PHE A 54 -12.06 -2.48 -6.36
C PHE A 54 -10.89 -2.02 -5.47
N VAL A 55 -9.83 -1.46 -6.04
CA VAL A 55 -8.77 -0.82 -5.25
C VAL A 55 -9.29 0.48 -4.66
N SER A 56 -9.03 0.71 -3.36
CA SER A 56 -9.42 1.94 -2.67
C SER A 56 -8.20 2.62 -2.06
N VAL A 57 -7.99 3.90 -2.39
CA VAL A 57 -6.83 4.69 -1.95
C VAL A 57 -7.28 5.95 -1.22
N ASN A 58 -6.60 6.23 -0.12
CA ASN A 58 -6.84 7.38 0.74
C ASN A 58 -8.22 7.37 1.40
N THR A 59 -8.76 6.18 1.65
CA THR A 59 -9.95 6.04 2.48
C THR A 59 -9.68 6.49 3.91
N PRO A 60 -10.69 6.88 4.69
CA PRO A 60 -10.51 7.26 6.09
C PRO A 60 -9.72 6.20 6.83
N ASP A 61 -8.81 6.68 7.67
CA ASP A 61 -7.98 5.82 8.51
C ASP A 61 -8.80 5.12 9.61
N GLU A 62 -8.20 4.14 10.26
CA GLU A 62 -8.82 3.37 11.34
C GLU A 62 -8.56 3.98 12.73
N HIS A 63 -7.96 5.18 12.78
CA HIS A 63 -7.70 5.89 14.02
C HIS A 63 -8.99 6.52 14.57
N ARG A 64 -9.30 6.28 15.83
CA ARG A 64 -10.58 6.67 16.45
C ARG A 64 -10.93 8.14 16.32
N ASP A 65 -9.93 9.01 16.30
CA ASP A 65 -10.13 10.47 16.26
C ASP A 65 -10.37 11.00 14.84
N TYR A 66 -10.25 10.16 13.81
CA TYR A 66 -10.32 10.55 12.39
C TYR A 66 -11.28 9.72 11.54
N PHE A 67 -12.17 8.94 12.16
CA PHE A 67 -13.19 8.15 11.42
C PHE A 67 -14.09 8.98 10.50
N ASP A 68 -14.20 10.28 10.74
CA ASP A 68 -14.94 11.21 9.90
C ASP A 68 -14.18 11.62 8.61
N GLY A 69 -12.95 11.13 8.46
CA GLY A 69 -12.10 11.47 7.32
C GLY A 69 -11.54 12.88 7.38
N SER A 70 -11.48 13.51 8.57
CA SER A 70 -10.94 14.85 8.78
C SER A 70 -9.41 14.92 8.75
N SER A 71 -8.72 13.80 8.50
CA SER A 71 -7.27 13.76 8.37
C SER A 71 -6.77 14.78 7.33
N LYS A 72 -5.66 15.45 7.66
CA LYS A 72 -5.03 16.46 6.82
C LYS A 72 -4.00 15.87 5.85
N PHE A 73 -3.64 14.62 6.04
CA PHE A 73 -2.63 13.93 5.25
C PHE A 73 -3.29 12.93 4.30
N GLY A 74 -2.64 12.73 3.17
CA GLY A 74 -3.14 11.87 2.10
C GLY A 74 -2.27 10.64 1.88
N VAL A 75 -2.21 10.23 0.61
CA VAL A 75 -1.39 9.12 0.14
C VAL A 75 -0.48 9.59 -1.00
N ILE A 76 0.78 9.18 -0.96
CA ILE A 76 1.74 9.40 -2.04
C ILE A 76 2.15 8.05 -2.61
N ILE A 77 2.01 7.88 -3.93
CA ILE A 77 2.35 6.66 -4.66
C ILE A 77 3.38 7.00 -5.74
N GLY A 78 4.50 6.29 -5.71
CA GLY A 78 5.57 6.40 -6.68
C GLY A 78 5.25 5.73 -8.03
N HIS A 79 6.27 5.17 -8.68
CA HIS A 79 6.19 4.65 -10.04
C HIS A 79 6.15 3.13 -10.10
N ASN A 80 5.58 2.58 -11.20
CA ASN A 80 5.64 1.15 -11.54
C ASN A 80 5.05 0.22 -10.46
N ASN A 81 4.05 0.65 -9.73
CA ASN A 81 3.42 -0.15 -8.69
C ASN A 81 2.23 -0.95 -9.24
N ILE A 82 1.99 -2.11 -8.64
CA ILE A 82 0.87 -2.99 -8.98
C ILE A 82 0.02 -3.19 -7.73
N PHE A 83 -1.22 -2.73 -7.80
CA PHE A 83 -2.24 -2.92 -6.77
C PHE A 83 -3.32 -3.85 -7.34
N ARG A 84 -3.37 -5.09 -6.82
CA ARG A 84 -4.34 -6.08 -7.25
C ARG A 84 -5.71 -5.85 -6.59
N GLU A 85 -6.66 -6.66 -6.97
CA GLU A 85 -8.06 -6.51 -6.59
C GLU A 85 -8.26 -6.41 -5.08
N TYR A 86 -9.13 -5.49 -4.64
CA TYR A 86 -9.49 -5.26 -3.24
C TYR A 86 -8.33 -4.78 -2.35
N VAL A 87 -7.26 -4.26 -2.91
CA VAL A 87 -6.23 -3.58 -2.13
C VAL A 87 -6.82 -2.31 -1.52
N THR A 88 -6.49 -2.04 -0.27
CA THR A 88 -6.89 -0.82 0.43
C THR A 88 -5.69 -0.11 1.04
N ILE A 89 -5.63 1.22 0.88
CA ILE A 89 -4.58 2.08 1.43
C ILE A 89 -5.26 3.22 2.16
N ASN A 90 -5.07 3.31 3.47
CA ASN A 90 -5.60 4.40 4.28
C ASN A 90 -4.79 5.69 4.12
N GLY A 91 -5.47 6.81 4.23
CA GLY A 91 -4.83 8.12 4.34
C GLY A 91 -4.04 8.26 5.65
N GLY A 92 -3.11 9.19 5.67
CA GLY A 92 -2.31 9.43 6.86
C GLY A 92 -3.01 10.31 7.90
N THR A 93 -2.58 10.23 9.15
CA THR A 93 -3.05 11.07 10.27
C THR A 93 -2.01 12.06 10.73
N ASN A 94 -0.74 11.67 10.77
CA ASN A 94 0.40 12.48 11.22
C ASN A 94 1.37 12.82 10.07
N ARG A 95 1.35 12.02 9.02
CA ARG A 95 2.13 12.18 7.77
C ARG A 95 1.37 11.53 6.62
N ASN A 96 1.80 11.73 5.40
CA ASN A 96 1.24 10.96 4.28
C ASN A 96 1.59 9.48 4.41
N THR A 97 0.63 8.60 4.13
CA THR A 97 0.95 7.20 3.83
C THR A 97 1.70 7.17 2.50
N GLN A 98 2.81 6.45 2.43
CA GLN A 98 3.72 6.47 1.29
C GLN A 98 3.98 5.07 0.75
N VAL A 99 3.91 4.94 -0.57
CA VAL A 99 4.31 3.73 -1.32
C VAL A 99 5.27 4.19 -2.40
N ASP A 100 6.52 3.74 -2.30
CA ASP A 100 7.57 4.15 -3.24
C ASP A 100 7.43 3.42 -4.59
N ASN A 101 8.47 2.87 -5.17
CA ASN A 101 8.43 2.39 -6.55
C ASN A 101 8.52 0.86 -6.64
N ASN A 102 7.99 0.28 -7.73
CA ASN A 102 8.07 -1.14 -8.01
C ASN A 102 7.47 -2.03 -6.90
N VAL A 103 6.54 -1.51 -6.14
CA VAL A 103 5.82 -2.23 -5.07
C VAL A 103 4.71 -3.07 -5.67
N THR A 104 4.55 -4.28 -5.17
CA THR A 104 3.44 -5.16 -5.53
C THR A 104 2.59 -5.47 -4.31
N MET A 105 1.34 -5.01 -4.32
CA MET A 105 0.33 -5.36 -3.33
C MET A 105 -0.68 -6.30 -3.97
N LEU A 106 -0.68 -7.56 -3.53
CA LEU A 106 -1.57 -8.57 -4.09
C LEU A 106 -2.95 -8.53 -3.45
N ARG A 107 -3.88 -9.30 -4.03
CA ARG A 107 -5.31 -9.27 -3.73
C ARG A 107 -5.61 -9.20 -2.22
N GLY A 108 -6.44 -8.22 -1.85
CA GLY A 108 -6.95 -8.07 -0.50
C GLY A 108 -5.90 -7.65 0.54
N SER A 109 -4.69 -7.24 0.12
CA SER A 109 -3.75 -6.67 1.06
C SER A 109 -4.17 -5.27 1.49
N HIS A 110 -3.79 -4.90 2.71
CA HIS A 110 -4.16 -3.64 3.35
C HIS A 110 -2.94 -2.90 3.88
N LEU A 111 -2.91 -1.60 3.69
CA LEU A 111 -1.93 -0.69 4.26
C LEU A 111 -2.62 0.33 5.14
N GLY A 112 -2.35 0.29 6.44
CA GLY A 112 -2.86 1.23 7.43
C GLY A 112 -2.27 2.63 7.26
N HIS A 113 -2.83 3.58 8.01
CA HIS A 113 -2.44 4.99 7.99
C HIS A 113 -0.96 5.22 8.35
N ASP A 114 -0.35 6.26 7.81
CA ASP A 114 1.02 6.70 8.15
C ASP A 114 2.13 5.69 7.85
N CYS A 115 1.84 4.60 7.14
CA CYS A 115 2.84 3.63 6.74
C CYS A 115 3.77 4.19 5.66
N ILE A 116 5.01 3.71 5.68
CA ILE A 116 5.99 3.92 4.60
C ILE A 116 6.38 2.55 4.04
N VAL A 117 6.24 2.40 2.73
CA VAL A 117 6.62 1.18 1.98
C VAL A 117 7.63 1.59 0.93
N GLU A 118 8.87 1.15 1.09
CA GLU A 118 9.97 1.45 0.16
C GLU A 118 9.91 0.59 -1.11
N ASP A 119 10.89 0.79 -1.97
CA ASP A 119 11.00 0.16 -3.28
C ASP A 119 10.98 -1.38 -3.23
N LYS A 120 10.42 -2.00 -4.27
CA LYS A 120 10.47 -3.44 -4.53
C LYS A 120 9.84 -4.32 -3.45
N VAL A 121 9.02 -3.77 -2.58
CA VAL A 121 8.29 -4.53 -1.56
C VAL A 121 7.18 -5.36 -2.22
N THR A 122 6.99 -6.59 -1.71
CA THR A 122 5.87 -7.44 -2.08
C THR A 122 5.02 -7.76 -0.85
N LEU A 123 3.76 -7.33 -0.88
CA LEU A 123 2.74 -7.74 0.07
C LEU A 123 1.82 -8.76 -0.62
N SER A 124 1.97 -10.04 -0.26
CA SER A 124 1.17 -11.11 -0.85
C SER A 124 -0.32 -11.00 -0.49
N CYS A 125 -1.16 -11.88 -1.03
CA CYS A 125 -2.62 -11.82 -0.81
C CYS A 125 -2.96 -11.83 0.68
N ASN A 126 -3.89 -10.94 1.05
CA ASN A 126 -4.41 -10.76 2.42
C ASN A 126 -3.33 -10.44 3.48
N VAL A 127 -2.24 -9.81 3.08
CA VAL A 127 -1.30 -9.21 4.04
C VAL A 127 -1.93 -7.97 4.63
N LEU A 128 -1.93 -7.86 5.96
CA LEU A 128 -2.48 -6.72 6.69
C LEU A 128 -1.37 -5.98 7.43
N VAL A 129 -1.17 -4.72 7.10
CA VAL A 129 -0.15 -3.85 7.71
C VAL A 129 -0.83 -2.79 8.56
N GLY A 130 -0.63 -2.87 9.87
CA GLY A 130 -1.14 -1.88 10.82
C GLY A 130 -0.44 -0.53 10.68
N GLY A 131 -1.12 0.52 11.09
CA GLY A 131 -0.67 1.91 10.94
C GLY A 131 0.74 2.20 11.48
N GLU A 132 1.37 3.24 10.95
CA GLU A 132 2.71 3.72 11.33
C GLU A 132 3.83 2.69 11.18
N SER A 133 3.63 1.66 10.36
CA SER A 133 4.67 0.67 10.08
C SER A 133 5.61 1.14 8.97
N TYR A 134 6.87 0.71 9.05
CA TYR A 134 7.89 1.00 8.06
C TYR A 134 8.39 -0.28 7.42
N ILE A 135 8.12 -0.44 6.14
CA ILE A 135 8.47 -1.62 5.34
C ILE A 135 9.58 -1.21 4.37
N MET A 136 10.80 -1.64 4.67
CA MET A 136 11.99 -1.22 3.92
C MET A 136 12.13 -1.96 2.60
N GLU A 137 13.09 -1.53 1.77
CA GLU A 137 13.31 -2.03 0.41
C GLU A 137 13.36 -3.56 0.32
N GLY A 138 12.70 -4.11 -0.68
CA GLY A 138 12.77 -5.53 -1.04
C GLY A 138 12.18 -6.50 -0.03
N VAL A 139 11.43 -6.03 0.96
CA VAL A 139 10.70 -6.89 1.91
C VAL A 139 9.66 -7.72 1.17
N ASN A 140 9.56 -9.00 1.55
CA ASN A 140 8.54 -9.92 1.03
C ASN A 140 7.69 -10.48 2.17
N CYS A 141 6.41 -10.12 2.18
CA CYS A 141 5.43 -10.63 3.13
C CYS A 141 4.60 -11.75 2.47
N GLY A 142 4.71 -12.96 2.99
CA GLY A 142 3.95 -14.12 2.53
C GLY A 142 2.45 -14.01 2.79
N LEU A 143 1.66 -14.81 2.08
CA LEU A 143 0.19 -14.84 2.14
C LEU A 143 -0.34 -14.81 3.57
N GLY A 144 -1.26 -13.88 3.85
CA GLY A 144 -1.93 -13.76 5.14
C GLY A 144 -1.03 -13.35 6.31
N ALA A 145 0.15 -12.78 6.06
CA ALA A 145 0.96 -12.21 7.14
C ALA A 145 0.27 -10.97 7.72
N ILE A 146 0.37 -10.78 9.05
CA ILE A 146 -0.23 -9.66 9.78
C ILE A 146 0.86 -8.93 10.54
N ILE A 147 0.97 -7.64 10.31
CA ILE A 147 2.00 -6.78 10.89
C ILE A 147 1.33 -5.81 11.86
N HIS A 148 1.72 -5.91 13.14
CA HIS A 148 1.24 -4.97 14.18
C HIS A 148 1.72 -3.56 13.87
N GLN A 149 0.90 -2.56 14.19
CA GLN A 149 1.26 -1.15 14.07
C GLN A 149 2.62 -0.81 14.72
N TYR A 150 3.28 0.24 14.22
CA TYR A 150 4.61 0.69 14.67
C TYR A 150 5.72 -0.35 14.49
N SER A 151 5.57 -1.31 13.60
CA SER A 151 6.61 -2.30 13.30
C SER A 151 7.52 -1.81 12.18
N VAL A 152 8.77 -2.27 12.23
CA VAL A 152 9.77 -2.00 11.19
C VAL A 152 10.24 -3.33 10.60
N LEU A 153 10.10 -3.49 9.28
CA LEU A 153 10.65 -4.63 8.55
C LEU A 153 11.87 -4.15 7.78
N GLY A 154 13.04 -4.63 8.19
CA GLY A 154 14.34 -4.27 7.59
C GLY A 154 14.47 -4.80 6.16
N SER A 155 15.28 -4.11 5.34
CA SER A 155 15.44 -4.39 3.91
C SER A 155 15.72 -5.87 3.63
N PHE A 156 15.08 -6.39 2.58
CA PHE A 156 15.22 -7.78 2.12
C PHE A 156 14.85 -8.84 3.16
N SER A 157 14.15 -8.45 4.24
CA SER A 157 13.57 -9.44 5.16
C SER A 157 12.34 -10.11 4.56
N MET A 158 11.96 -11.24 5.14
CA MET A 158 10.81 -12.00 4.68
C MET A 158 9.95 -12.46 5.85
N LEU A 159 8.64 -12.31 5.72
CA LEU A 159 7.66 -12.97 6.57
C LEU A 159 7.08 -14.18 5.84
N GLY A 160 7.17 -15.36 6.43
CA GLY A 160 6.53 -16.54 5.89
C GLY A 160 5.01 -16.44 5.89
N MET A 161 4.32 -17.32 5.17
CA MET A 161 2.85 -17.34 5.12
C MET A 161 2.24 -17.47 6.52
N GLY A 162 1.19 -16.67 6.78
CA GLY A 162 0.48 -16.68 8.06
C GLY A 162 1.30 -16.19 9.26
N THR A 163 2.43 -15.54 9.04
CA THR A 163 3.24 -14.98 10.13
C THR A 163 2.53 -13.80 10.76
N ILE A 164 2.46 -13.77 12.09
CA ILE A 164 1.82 -12.69 12.84
C ILE A 164 2.83 -12.00 13.75
N ILE A 165 3.09 -10.73 13.48
CA ILE A 165 3.80 -9.83 14.38
C ILE A 165 2.77 -9.29 15.38
N THR A 166 2.82 -9.76 16.62
CA THR A 166 1.77 -9.53 17.63
C THR A 166 1.95 -8.27 18.47
N LYS A 167 3.04 -7.55 18.27
CA LYS A 167 3.34 -6.27 18.93
C LYS A 167 4.35 -5.51 18.07
N SER A 168 4.50 -4.21 18.30
CA SER A 168 5.52 -3.39 17.64
C SER A 168 6.89 -4.07 17.71
N SER A 169 7.51 -4.29 16.59
CA SER A 169 8.73 -5.07 16.44
C SER A 169 9.62 -4.51 15.35
N VAL A 170 10.92 -4.75 15.50
CA VAL A 170 11.92 -4.46 14.48
C VAL A 170 12.47 -5.80 13.98
N ILE A 171 12.16 -6.13 12.72
CA ILE A 171 12.78 -7.26 12.01
C ILE A 171 14.03 -6.72 11.33
N LYS A 172 15.17 -7.37 11.56
CA LYS A 172 16.44 -6.89 11.00
C LYS A 172 16.53 -7.18 9.50
N PRO A 173 17.35 -6.41 8.77
CA PRO A 173 17.58 -6.66 7.36
C PRO A 173 17.99 -8.11 7.07
N GLY A 174 17.43 -8.69 6.02
CA GLY A 174 17.74 -10.05 5.58
C GLY A 174 17.26 -11.18 6.50
N GLU A 175 16.49 -10.91 7.53
CA GLU A 175 15.93 -11.97 8.38
C GLU A 175 14.65 -12.58 7.79
N ILE A 176 14.48 -13.89 7.93
CA ILE A 176 13.21 -14.59 7.68
C ILE A 176 12.56 -14.91 9.02
N HIS A 177 11.30 -14.51 9.15
CA HIS A 177 10.47 -14.79 10.32
C HIS A 177 9.24 -15.59 9.95
N ILE A 178 8.82 -16.50 10.85
CA ILE A 178 7.63 -17.34 10.68
C ILE A 178 6.86 -17.48 11.99
N GLY A 179 5.60 -17.86 11.88
CA GLY A 179 4.74 -18.27 13.00
C GLY A 179 3.96 -17.14 13.65
N SER A 180 3.21 -17.47 14.69
CA SER A 180 2.40 -16.59 15.51
C SER A 180 2.62 -16.90 16.99
N PRO A 181 3.29 -16.04 17.76
CA PRO A 181 4.00 -14.82 17.35
C PRO A 181 5.19 -15.11 16.43
N ALA A 182 5.54 -14.13 15.60
CA ALA A 182 6.66 -14.22 14.66
C ALA A 182 7.99 -14.53 15.37
N ARG A 183 8.77 -15.46 14.83
CA ARG A 183 10.09 -15.84 15.36
C ARG A 183 11.10 -15.94 14.21
N PHE A 184 12.31 -15.52 14.48
CA PHE A 184 13.44 -15.68 13.56
C PHE A 184 13.62 -17.14 13.16
N LEU A 185 13.76 -17.39 11.86
CA LEU A 185 14.02 -18.72 11.30
C LEU A 185 15.48 -18.82 10.82
N HIS A 186 15.88 -18.01 9.87
CA HIS A 186 17.26 -17.93 9.35
C HIS A 186 17.41 -16.66 8.48
N LEU A 187 18.60 -16.42 7.95
CA LEU A 187 18.85 -15.33 7.02
C LEU A 187 18.33 -15.65 5.62
N ASN A 188 17.82 -14.63 4.94
CA ASN A 188 17.35 -14.69 3.57
C ASN A 188 18.54 -14.65 2.60
N LYS A 189 18.96 -15.82 2.13
CA LYS A 189 20.11 -15.95 1.22
C LYS A 189 19.81 -15.52 -0.22
N ILE A 190 18.56 -15.28 -0.57
CA ILE A 190 18.10 -14.96 -1.93
C ILE A 190 17.98 -13.43 -2.09
N GLY A 191 17.75 -12.70 -1.01
CA GLY A 191 17.56 -11.25 -1.01
C GLY A 191 18.84 -10.46 -0.67
N LEU A 192 19.99 -11.11 -0.55
CA LEU A 192 21.27 -10.46 -0.24
C LEU A 192 22.16 -10.37 -1.47
#